data_ae10d75a45065e7ee90ca59eeabb1cff
#
_entry.id   ae10d75a45065e7ee90ca59eeabb1cff
#
_cell.length_a   1.000
_cell.length_b   1.000
_cell.length_c   1.000
_cell.angle_alpha   90.00
_cell.angle_beta   90.00
_cell.angle_gamma   90.00
#
_symmetry.space_group_name_H-M   'P 1'
#
loop_
_entity.id
_entity.type
_entity.pdbx_description
1 polymer ?
#
loop_
_entity_poly.entity_id
_entity_poly.type
_entity_poly.pdbx_seq_one_letter_code
_entity_poly.pdbx_strand_id
1 'polypeptide(L)'
;MSVREAAALRRAEEFKRYYPLTDGDGELVYEYFLAHVTHEGLDGAPEIMRRDGAVSDVECERGKKLRREFFARFKTRDLLYFADVDNTVTRRGILSDEKKRFFNGWALSDRVVLSTGKIYKSIEKTARELGVDKNPCCCLNGAVLYDGRGGREIVAKLGEKARLAARILREKGLPYVLYYPDALRVETPLGQKDYENLLRYDEMYLDEKGETDFKRVVKLLAFVDEGDSESEAIVDGAAAAIGLKALRTAPHSYEIVPPLADKGRALKITAKRLGVHFRMTAAVGDSMNDLPMLAVCGLPYAVSDASCELARFGFAVAGSDRNTDLPELFDKVSRGVL
;
A
#
# COMPACT_ATOMS: atom_id res chain seq x y z
N MET A 1 18.61 14.39 24.32
CA MET A 1 17.92 13.32 23.50
C MET A 1 17.29 13.98 22.30
N SER A 2 17.71 13.59 21.10
CA SER A 2 17.19 14.11 19.84
C SER A 2 15.74 13.62 19.59
N VAL A 3 15.04 14.24 18.63
CA VAL A 3 13.70 13.80 18.21
C VAL A 3 13.72 12.35 17.73
N ARG A 4 14.77 11.97 17.00
CA ARG A 4 15.01 10.60 16.51
C ARG A 4 15.16 9.59 17.64
N GLU A 5 16.01 9.89 18.64
CA GLU A 5 16.20 9.03 19.82
C GLU A 5 14.92 8.88 20.64
N ALA A 6 14.21 9.98 20.87
CA ALA A 6 12.93 9.94 21.59
C ALA A 6 11.86 9.12 20.85
N ALA A 7 11.82 9.20 19.53
CA ALA A 7 10.90 8.40 18.72
C ALA A 7 11.29 6.92 18.73
N ALA A 8 12.59 6.59 18.61
CA ALA A 8 13.08 5.22 18.69
C ALA A 8 12.74 4.58 20.05
N LEU A 9 12.95 5.32 21.13
CA LEU A 9 12.61 4.84 22.48
C LEU A 9 11.11 4.56 22.64
N ARG A 10 10.26 5.48 22.17
CA ARG A 10 8.80 5.23 22.19
C ARG A 10 8.39 3.99 21.40
N ARG A 11 9.01 3.75 20.23
CA ARG A 11 8.75 2.56 19.41
C ARG A 11 9.22 1.28 20.08
N ALA A 12 10.38 1.31 20.71
CA ALA A 12 10.88 0.18 21.49
C ALA A 12 9.96 -0.16 22.66
N GLU A 13 9.46 0.84 23.39
CA GLU A 13 8.50 0.64 24.47
C GLU A 13 7.13 0.15 23.97
N GLU A 14 6.67 0.64 22.81
CA GLU A 14 5.46 0.11 22.16
C GLU A 14 5.64 -1.35 21.77
N PHE A 15 6.79 -1.73 21.20
CA PHE A 15 7.11 -3.10 20.79
C PHE A 15 7.05 -4.09 21.94
N LYS A 16 7.57 -3.71 23.11
CA LYS A 16 7.53 -4.53 24.35
C LYS A 16 6.12 -4.94 24.77
N ARG A 17 5.10 -4.17 24.40
CA ARG A 17 3.70 -4.51 24.70
C ARG A 17 3.17 -5.70 23.91
N TYR A 18 3.78 -5.97 22.77
CA TYR A 18 3.44 -7.08 21.89
C TYR A 18 4.35 -8.29 22.11
N TYR A 19 5.63 -8.04 22.40
CA TYR A 19 6.68 -9.05 22.46
C TYR A 19 7.46 -8.91 23.75
N PRO A 20 7.35 -9.86 24.70
CA PRO A 20 8.16 -9.87 25.92
C PRO A 20 9.65 -9.91 25.57
N LEU A 21 10.43 -9.01 26.17
CA LEU A 21 11.86 -8.95 26.00
C LEU A 21 12.57 -9.70 27.13
N THR A 22 13.68 -10.35 26.81
CA THR A 22 14.60 -10.94 27.79
C THR A 22 15.79 -9.99 28.00
N ASP A 23 16.65 -10.31 28.96
CA ASP A 23 17.89 -9.57 29.22
C ASP A 23 18.77 -9.55 27.95
N GLY A 24 19.17 -8.36 27.53
CA GLY A 24 19.94 -8.13 26.30
C GLY A 24 19.12 -7.79 25.05
N ASP A 25 17.83 -8.08 25.00
CA ASP A 25 16.99 -7.72 23.85
C ASP A 25 16.76 -6.21 23.73
N GLY A 26 16.81 -5.48 24.85
CA GLY A 26 16.46 -4.06 24.92
C GLY A 26 17.36 -3.19 24.04
N GLU A 27 18.66 -3.46 24.01
CA GLU A 27 19.61 -2.72 23.18
C GLU A 27 19.39 -2.98 21.70
N LEU A 28 19.24 -4.24 21.29
CA LEU A 28 18.96 -4.60 19.90
C LEU A 28 17.65 -3.97 19.40
N VAL A 29 16.59 -4.02 20.20
CA VAL A 29 15.31 -3.42 19.86
C VAL A 29 15.42 -1.91 19.72
N TYR A 30 16.10 -1.23 20.65
CA TYR A 30 16.32 0.21 20.56
C TYR A 30 17.14 0.60 19.32
N GLU A 31 18.27 -0.06 19.08
CA GLU A 31 19.16 0.20 17.93
C GLU A 31 18.43 -0.08 16.59
N TYR A 32 17.63 -1.14 16.54
CA TYR A 32 16.77 -1.41 15.37
C TYR A 32 15.82 -0.26 15.11
N PHE A 33 15.09 0.22 16.12
CA PHE A 33 14.16 1.33 15.93
C PHE A 33 14.89 2.64 15.62
N LEU A 34 16.04 2.89 16.22
CA LEU A 34 16.86 4.07 15.92
C LEU A 34 17.30 4.10 14.44
N ALA A 35 17.66 2.94 13.88
CA ALA A 35 18.02 2.81 12.47
C ALA A 35 16.81 2.92 11.51
N HIS A 36 15.58 2.81 12.02
CA HIS A 36 14.34 2.82 11.25
C HIS A 36 13.42 4.03 11.56
N VAL A 37 14.00 5.08 12.10
CA VAL A 37 13.30 6.35 12.37
C VAL A 37 14.09 7.50 11.74
N THR A 38 13.40 8.41 11.06
CA THR A 38 14.00 9.60 10.45
C THR A 38 14.43 10.63 11.52
N HIS A 39 15.19 11.64 11.13
CA HIS A 39 15.58 12.75 12.02
C HIS A 39 14.36 13.52 12.56
N GLU A 40 13.24 13.50 11.81
CA GLU A 40 11.96 14.11 12.20
C GLU A 40 11.12 13.20 13.12
N GLY A 41 11.61 11.99 13.42
CA GLY A 41 10.90 11.02 14.27
C GLY A 41 9.82 10.23 13.56
N LEU A 42 9.81 10.22 12.22
CA LEU A 42 8.88 9.41 11.41
C LEU A 42 9.45 8.01 11.16
N ASP A 43 8.56 7.03 11.02
CA ASP A 43 8.98 5.68 10.64
C ASP A 43 9.52 5.68 9.20
N GLY A 44 10.66 5.03 8.98
CA GLY A 44 11.29 4.95 7.67
C GLY A 44 12.15 3.69 7.53
N ALA A 45 12.30 3.20 6.31
CA ALA A 45 13.26 2.16 6.00
C ALA A 45 14.64 2.79 5.70
N PRO A 46 15.78 2.17 6.11
CA PRO A 46 17.12 2.68 5.84
C PRO A 46 17.36 2.98 4.35
N GLU A 47 16.79 2.18 3.46
CA GLU A 47 16.87 2.36 2.01
C GLU A 47 16.24 3.68 1.54
N ILE A 48 15.11 4.06 2.11
CA ILE A 48 14.42 5.32 1.81
C ILE A 48 15.22 6.49 2.36
N MET A 49 15.62 6.42 3.63
CA MET A 49 16.41 7.48 4.26
C MET A 49 17.73 7.73 3.54
N ARG A 50 18.40 6.69 3.01
CA ARG A 50 19.58 6.82 2.16
C ARG A 50 19.26 7.56 0.87
N ARG A 51 18.20 7.16 0.19
CA ARG A 51 17.76 7.76 -1.09
C ARG A 51 17.46 9.25 -0.92
N ASP A 52 16.88 9.63 0.21
CA ASP A 52 16.51 11.02 0.53
C ASP A 52 17.71 11.81 1.14
N GLY A 53 18.90 11.19 1.25
CA GLY A 53 20.10 11.82 1.78
C GLY A 53 20.08 12.01 3.30
N ALA A 54 19.11 11.42 4.01
CA ALA A 54 18.99 11.54 5.47
C ALA A 54 19.97 10.63 6.23
N VAL A 55 20.49 9.59 5.59
CA VAL A 55 21.54 8.71 6.13
C VAL A 55 22.55 8.36 5.05
N SER A 56 23.79 8.08 5.47
CA SER A 56 24.88 7.64 4.60
C SER A 56 24.69 6.17 4.16
N ASP A 57 25.46 5.75 3.17
CA ASP A 57 25.50 4.33 2.75
C ASP A 57 25.90 3.40 3.91
N VAL A 58 26.85 3.82 4.77
CA VAL A 58 27.28 3.05 5.94
C VAL A 58 26.16 2.88 6.95
N GLU A 59 25.41 3.93 7.23
CA GLU A 59 24.24 3.86 8.14
C GLU A 59 23.12 3.02 7.56
N CYS A 60 22.90 3.07 6.25
CA CYS A 60 21.93 2.22 5.56
C CYS A 60 22.31 0.73 5.70
N GLU A 61 23.56 0.36 5.45
CA GLU A 61 24.02 -1.03 5.62
C GLU A 61 23.99 -1.48 7.08
N ARG A 62 24.32 -0.60 8.03
CA ARG A 62 24.11 -0.87 9.47
C ARG A 62 22.63 -1.15 9.77
N GLY A 63 21.72 -0.34 9.26
CA GLY A 63 20.27 -0.53 9.44
C GLY A 63 19.77 -1.87 8.89
N LYS A 64 20.25 -2.26 7.71
CA LYS A 64 19.94 -3.58 7.11
C LYS A 64 20.51 -4.73 7.96
N LYS A 65 21.71 -4.58 8.53
CA LYS A 65 22.30 -5.57 9.43
C LYS A 65 21.45 -5.73 10.69
N LEU A 66 21.10 -4.61 11.36
CA LEU A 66 20.23 -4.61 12.53
C LEU A 66 18.86 -5.24 12.25
N ARG A 67 18.31 -5.02 11.05
CA ARG A 67 17.08 -5.71 10.60
C ARG A 67 17.23 -7.22 10.60
N ARG A 68 18.32 -7.76 10.02
CA ARG A 68 18.58 -9.22 10.02
C ARG A 68 18.75 -9.76 11.44
N GLU A 69 19.49 -9.10 12.30
CA GLU A 69 19.68 -9.49 13.70
C GLU A 69 18.36 -9.47 14.49
N PHE A 70 17.54 -8.42 14.27
CA PHE A 70 16.23 -8.30 14.89
C PHE A 70 15.31 -9.46 14.51
N PHE A 71 15.19 -9.78 13.22
CA PHE A 71 14.34 -10.89 12.78
C PHE A 71 14.92 -12.26 13.04
N ALA A 72 16.23 -12.40 13.20
CA ALA A 72 16.82 -13.65 13.70
C ALA A 72 16.45 -13.88 15.19
N ARG A 73 16.29 -12.81 15.96
CA ARG A 73 15.91 -12.87 17.38
C ARG A 73 14.41 -13.03 17.59
N PHE A 74 13.60 -12.25 16.87
CA PHE A 74 12.15 -12.25 16.98
C PHE A 74 11.55 -13.08 15.85
N LYS A 75 11.08 -14.30 16.19
CA LYS A 75 10.67 -15.35 15.24
C LYS A 75 9.67 -14.83 14.18
N THR A 76 9.97 -15.13 12.92
CA THR A 76 9.20 -14.75 11.75
C THR A 76 7.82 -15.44 11.61
N ARG A 77 7.51 -16.43 12.45
CA ARG A 77 6.22 -17.15 12.43
C ARG A 77 5.01 -16.28 12.73
N ASP A 78 5.23 -15.16 13.43
CA ASP A 78 4.15 -14.24 13.82
C ASP A 78 4.00 -13.05 12.86
N LEU A 79 4.73 -13.05 11.74
CA LEU A 79 4.65 -12.00 10.75
C LEU A 79 3.28 -11.95 10.07
N LEU A 80 2.85 -10.74 9.73
CA LEU A 80 1.83 -10.53 8.72
C LEU A 80 2.50 -10.22 7.37
N TYR A 81 1.90 -10.69 6.30
CA TYR A 81 2.42 -10.55 4.94
C TYR A 81 1.49 -9.62 4.14
N PHE A 82 1.97 -8.42 3.86
CA PHE A 82 1.23 -7.47 3.04
C PHE A 82 1.69 -7.56 1.58
N ALA A 83 0.77 -7.79 0.68
CA ALA A 83 1.05 -7.86 -0.74
C ALA A 83 0.16 -6.88 -1.52
N ASP A 84 0.78 -6.04 -2.34
CA ASP A 84 0.05 -5.34 -3.39
C ASP A 84 -0.53 -6.35 -4.39
N VAL A 85 -1.58 -5.98 -5.10
CA VAL A 85 -2.29 -6.90 -6.00
C VAL A 85 -1.82 -6.75 -7.44
N ASP A 86 -1.93 -5.55 -8.02
CA ASP A 86 -1.65 -5.34 -9.43
C ASP A 86 -0.14 -5.33 -9.70
N ASN A 87 0.30 -6.13 -10.68
CA ASN A 87 1.71 -6.36 -11.00
C ASN A 87 2.57 -6.87 -9.83
N THR A 88 1.98 -7.20 -8.70
CA THR A 88 2.63 -7.86 -7.56
C THR A 88 2.10 -9.28 -7.38
N VAL A 89 0.88 -9.45 -6.87
CA VAL A 89 0.20 -10.75 -6.78
C VAL A 89 -0.20 -11.24 -8.17
N THR A 90 -0.82 -10.39 -8.96
CA THR A 90 -1.14 -10.65 -10.36
C THR A 90 -0.12 -9.98 -11.28
N ARG A 91 0.04 -10.49 -12.48
CA ARG A 91 0.79 -9.82 -13.55
C ARG A 91 -0.13 -9.55 -14.72
N ARG A 92 -0.33 -8.26 -15.08
CA ARG A 92 -1.29 -7.85 -16.12
C ARG A 92 -2.69 -8.44 -15.90
N GLY A 93 -3.13 -8.49 -14.63
CA GLY A 93 -4.42 -9.06 -14.23
C GLY A 93 -4.48 -10.60 -14.17
N ILE A 94 -3.37 -11.30 -14.48
CA ILE A 94 -3.32 -12.77 -14.47
C ILE A 94 -2.67 -13.26 -13.18
N LEU A 95 -3.34 -14.14 -12.47
CA LEU A 95 -2.83 -14.86 -11.31
C LEU A 95 -2.27 -16.23 -11.76
N SER A 96 -0.99 -16.51 -11.46
CA SER A 96 -0.36 -17.78 -11.84
C SER A 96 -0.90 -18.95 -11.01
N ASP A 97 -0.88 -20.15 -11.60
CA ASP A 97 -1.31 -21.36 -10.91
C ASP A 97 -0.35 -21.76 -9.79
N GLU A 98 0.92 -21.40 -9.90
CA GLU A 98 1.93 -21.58 -8.86
C GLU A 98 1.56 -20.81 -7.60
N LYS A 99 1.20 -19.51 -7.75
CA LYS A 99 0.72 -18.68 -6.62
C LYS A 99 -0.56 -19.25 -6.02
N LYS A 100 -1.54 -19.63 -6.84
CA LYS A 100 -2.78 -20.26 -6.35
C LYS A 100 -2.50 -21.51 -5.51
N ARG A 101 -1.69 -22.44 -6.04
CA ARG A 101 -1.33 -23.68 -5.33
C ARG A 101 -0.61 -23.41 -4.02
N PHE A 102 0.35 -22.49 -4.05
CA PHE A 102 1.12 -22.14 -2.86
C PHE A 102 0.22 -21.57 -1.75
N PHE A 103 -0.50 -20.51 -2.03
CA PHE A 103 -1.29 -19.84 -1.00
C PHE A 103 -2.42 -20.71 -0.44
N ASN A 104 -3.07 -21.53 -1.28
CA ASN A 104 -4.10 -22.46 -0.80
C ASN A 104 -3.53 -23.61 0.05
N GLY A 105 -2.25 -23.94 -0.09
CA GLY A 105 -1.57 -24.98 0.71
C GLY A 105 -0.68 -24.45 1.82
N TRP A 106 -0.46 -23.14 1.89
CA TRP A 106 0.48 -22.57 2.84
C TRP A 106 -0.15 -22.37 4.22
N ALA A 107 0.52 -22.93 5.25
CA ALA A 107 0.00 -22.92 6.63
C ALA A 107 -0.16 -21.51 7.25
N LEU A 108 0.45 -20.49 6.65
CA LEU A 108 0.36 -19.08 7.09
C LEU A 108 -0.46 -18.21 6.12
N SER A 109 -1.27 -18.81 5.25
CA SER A 109 -2.11 -18.05 4.30
C SER A 109 -3.12 -17.13 5.00
N ASP A 110 -3.54 -17.46 6.22
CA ASP A 110 -4.40 -16.63 7.08
C ASP A 110 -3.72 -15.34 7.56
N ARG A 111 -2.39 -15.23 7.40
CA ARG A 111 -1.60 -14.04 7.75
C ARG A 111 -1.32 -13.12 6.56
N VAL A 112 -1.87 -13.41 5.40
CA VAL A 112 -1.73 -12.58 4.20
C VAL A 112 -2.79 -11.49 4.19
N VAL A 113 -2.37 -10.24 3.97
CA VAL A 113 -3.23 -9.07 3.81
C VAL A 113 -3.00 -8.48 2.43
N LEU A 114 -4.01 -8.47 1.58
CA LEU A 114 -3.94 -7.79 0.30
C LEU A 114 -4.08 -6.27 0.50
N SER A 115 -3.27 -5.49 -0.22
CA SER A 115 -3.25 -4.03 -0.14
C SER A 115 -3.25 -3.42 -1.55
N THR A 116 -4.37 -2.81 -1.97
CA THR A 116 -4.58 -2.40 -3.36
C THR A 116 -5.15 -1.00 -3.50
N GLY A 117 -4.91 -0.37 -4.66
CA GLY A 117 -5.59 0.85 -5.10
C GLY A 117 -7.05 0.65 -5.54
N LYS A 118 -7.49 -0.61 -5.73
CA LYS A 118 -8.81 -0.98 -6.21
C LYS A 118 -9.85 -1.09 -5.11
N ILE A 119 -11.14 -1.14 -5.50
CA ILE A 119 -12.24 -1.57 -4.61
C ILE A 119 -12.16 -3.08 -4.36
N TYR A 120 -12.70 -3.55 -3.24
CA TYR A 120 -12.64 -4.97 -2.89
C TYR A 120 -13.28 -5.88 -3.94
N LYS A 121 -14.41 -5.48 -4.51
CA LYS A 121 -15.10 -6.25 -5.55
C LYS A 121 -14.22 -6.57 -6.76
N SER A 122 -13.34 -5.64 -7.14
CA SER A 122 -12.41 -5.83 -8.28
C SER A 122 -11.32 -6.88 -8.01
N ILE A 123 -11.03 -7.17 -6.75
CA ILE A 123 -10.02 -8.17 -6.36
C ILE A 123 -10.60 -9.40 -5.66
N GLU A 124 -11.91 -9.44 -5.44
CA GLU A 124 -12.58 -10.52 -4.71
C GLU A 124 -12.32 -11.89 -5.33
N LYS A 125 -12.35 -11.98 -6.66
CA LYS A 125 -12.02 -13.20 -7.39
C LYS A 125 -10.58 -13.65 -7.12
N THR A 126 -9.62 -12.72 -7.22
CA THR A 126 -8.20 -12.99 -6.93
C THR A 126 -8.00 -13.45 -5.48
N ALA A 127 -8.62 -12.76 -4.52
CA ALA A 127 -8.56 -13.15 -3.11
C ALA A 127 -9.11 -14.56 -2.87
N ARG A 128 -10.22 -14.89 -3.53
CA ARG A 128 -10.86 -16.22 -3.44
C ARG A 128 -10.02 -17.31 -4.11
N GLU A 129 -9.43 -17.05 -5.26
CA GLU A 129 -8.54 -17.99 -5.96
C GLU A 129 -7.24 -18.26 -5.16
N LEU A 130 -6.79 -17.29 -4.35
CA LEU A 130 -5.66 -17.45 -3.42
C LEU A 130 -6.07 -18.12 -2.09
N GLY A 131 -7.36 -18.26 -1.79
CA GLY A 131 -7.83 -18.75 -0.49
C GLY A 131 -7.64 -17.75 0.67
N VAL A 132 -7.55 -16.45 0.36
CA VAL A 132 -7.35 -15.37 1.34
C VAL A 132 -8.54 -14.39 1.41
N ASP A 133 -9.67 -14.73 0.83
CA ASP A 133 -10.89 -13.92 0.80
C ASP A 133 -11.52 -13.68 2.19
N LYS A 134 -11.15 -14.48 3.19
CA LYS A 134 -11.54 -14.30 4.59
C LYS A 134 -10.53 -13.53 5.43
N ASN A 135 -9.45 -13.09 4.82
CA ASN A 135 -8.45 -12.29 5.49
C ASN A 135 -8.79 -10.79 5.40
N PRO A 136 -8.25 -9.97 6.31
CA PRO A 136 -8.33 -8.52 6.16
C PRO A 136 -7.73 -8.06 4.83
N CYS A 137 -8.29 -6.98 4.29
CA CYS A 137 -7.83 -6.39 3.03
C CYS A 137 -7.84 -4.85 3.13
N CYS A 138 -6.82 -4.21 2.59
CA CYS A 138 -6.69 -2.77 2.50
C CYS A 138 -6.97 -2.32 1.06
N CYS A 139 -8.07 -1.62 0.84
CA CYS A 139 -8.53 -1.18 -0.47
C CYS A 139 -8.44 0.34 -0.64
N LEU A 140 -8.48 0.81 -1.91
CA LEU A 140 -8.42 2.22 -2.28
C LEU A 140 -7.20 2.92 -1.63
N ASN A 141 -6.02 2.33 -1.80
CA ASN A 141 -4.76 2.78 -1.21
C ASN A 141 -4.85 2.90 0.33
N GLY A 142 -5.59 2.02 0.98
CA GLY A 142 -5.76 2.02 2.44
C GLY A 142 -6.84 2.97 2.96
N ALA A 143 -7.66 3.55 2.10
CA ALA A 143 -8.80 4.37 2.51
C ALA A 143 -9.96 3.55 3.07
N VAL A 144 -10.08 2.28 2.67
CA VAL A 144 -11.11 1.34 3.13
C VAL A 144 -10.46 0.05 3.60
N LEU A 145 -10.78 -0.35 4.82
CA LEU A 145 -10.26 -1.57 5.44
C LEU A 145 -11.39 -2.58 5.61
N TYR A 146 -11.18 -3.78 5.11
CA TYR A 146 -12.08 -4.94 5.29
C TYR A 146 -11.51 -5.86 6.37
N ASP A 147 -12.39 -6.47 7.16
CA ASP A 147 -12.00 -7.38 8.25
C ASP A 147 -11.99 -8.85 7.85
N GLY A 148 -12.33 -9.16 6.58
CA GLY A 148 -12.45 -10.52 6.07
C GLY A 148 -13.72 -11.27 6.53
N ARG A 149 -14.57 -10.64 7.35
CA ARG A 149 -15.80 -11.21 7.92
C ARG A 149 -17.06 -10.50 7.43
N GLY A 150 -16.93 -9.68 6.42
CA GLY A 150 -18.01 -8.87 5.84
C GLY A 150 -18.11 -7.46 6.41
N GLY A 151 -17.34 -7.11 7.44
CA GLY A 151 -17.22 -5.75 7.97
C GLY A 151 -16.23 -4.91 7.16
N ARG A 152 -16.52 -3.62 7.06
CA ARG A 152 -15.59 -2.64 6.48
C ARG A 152 -15.61 -1.33 7.25
N GLU A 153 -14.49 -0.62 7.22
CA GLU A 153 -14.35 0.72 7.77
C GLU A 153 -13.74 1.65 6.74
N ILE A 154 -14.34 2.83 6.58
CA ILE A 154 -13.81 3.91 5.75
C ILE A 154 -12.95 4.79 6.66
N VAL A 155 -11.64 4.66 6.55
CA VAL A 155 -10.67 5.39 7.39
C VAL A 155 -10.23 6.72 6.77
N ALA A 156 -10.49 6.90 5.46
CA ALA A 156 -10.24 8.14 4.74
C ALA A 156 -11.23 8.29 3.59
N LYS A 157 -11.69 9.50 3.32
CA LYS A 157 -12.54 9.81 2.16
C LYS A 157 -12.48 11.29 1.80
N LEU A 158 -12.74 11.63 0.54
CA LEU A 158 -12.95 13.00 0.08
C LEU A 158 -14.27 13.56 0.62
N GLY A 159 -15.30 12.73 0.61
CA GLY A 159 -16.64 13.13 1.04
C GLY A 159 -17.17 14.32 0.23
N GLU A 160 -17.90 15.23 0.87
CA GLU A 160 -18.48 16.41 0.24
C GLU A 160 -17.47 17.32 -0.47
N LYS A 161 -16.18 17.29 -0.10
CA LYS A 161 -15.12 18.03 -0.81
C LYS A 161 -15.02 17.62 -2.29
N ALA A 162 -15.27 16.35 -2.59
CA ALA A 162 -15.25 15.85 -3.97
C ALA A 162 -16.25 16.59 -4.89
N ARG A 163 -17.35 17.14 -4.35
CA ARG A 163 -18.36 17.87 -5.12
C ARG A 163 -17.75 19.09 -5.85
N LEU A 164 -16.89 19.84 -5.19
CA LEU A 164 -16.24 21.01 -5.79
C LEU A 164 -15.26 20.58 -6.90
N ALA A 165 -14.40 19.60 -6.63
CA ALA A 165 -13.47 19.09 -7.63
C ALA A 165 -14.21 18.50 -8.84
N ALA A 166 -15.23 17.67 -8.62
CA ALA A 166 -16.07 17.10 -9.67
C ALA A 166 -16.77 18.18 -10.53
N ARG A 167 -17.26 19.25 -9.89
CA ARG A 167 -17.87 20.37 -10.60
C ARG A 167 -16.87 21.06 -11.51
N ILE A 168 -15.66 21.36 -11.04
CA ILE A 168 -14.61 22.00 -11.85
C ILE A 168 -14.27 21.12 -13.06
N LEU A 169 -14.05 19.82 -12.87
CA LEU A 169 -13.75 18.89 -13.97
C LEU A 169 -14.89 18.85 -14.99
N ARG A 170 -16.13 18.78 -14.52
CA ARG A 170 -17.32 18.75 -15.38
C ARG A 170 -17.46 20.04 -16.21
N GLU A 171 -17.31 21.23 -15.59
CA GLU A 171 -17.39 22.53 -16.26
C GLU A 171 -16.29 22.71 -17.32
N LYS A 172 -15.18 22.01 -17.15
CA LYS A 172 -14.05 21.98 -18.11
C LYS A 172 -14.13 20.83 -19.12
N GLY A 173 -15.17 20.01 -19.05
CA GLY A 173 -15.36 18.89 -19.97
C GLY A 173 -14.41 17.70 -19.78
N LEU A 174 -13.69 17.62 -18.66
CA LEU A 174 -12.78 16.52 -18.38
C LEU A 174 -13.54 15.30 -17.86
N PRO A 175 -13.30 14.10 -18.41
CA PRO A 175 -13.90 12.87 -17.94
C PRO A 175 -13.31 12.44 -16.58
N TYR A 176 -14.19 11.99 -15.68
CA TYR A 176 -13.81 11.52 -14.36
C TYR A 176 -14.76 10.46 -13.81
N VAL A 177 -14.26 9.72 -12.83
CA VAL A 177 -14.99 8.67 -12.10
C VAL A 177 -14.85 8.92 -10.59
N LEU A 178 -15.95 8.79 -9.87
CA LEU A 178 -15.99 8.81 -8.42
C LEU A 178 -15.93 7.37 -7.89
N TYR A 179 -15.03 7.12 -6.94
CA TYR A 179 -14.92 5.85 -6.26
C TYR A 179 -15.66 5.89 -4.93
N TYR A 180 -16.63 5.00 -4.79
CA TYR A 180 -17.24 4.62 -3.53
C TYR A 180 -16.48 3.43 -2.92
N PRO A 181 -16.74 3.04 -1.67
CA PRO A 181 -16.06 1.87 -1.08
C PRO A 181 -16.26 0.57 -1.85
N ASP A 182 -17.37 0.43 -2.57
CA ASP A 182 -17.84 -0.81 -3.21
C ASP A 182 -18.35 -0.64 -4.64
N ALA A 183 -18.25 0.58 -5.19
CA ALA A 183 -18.73 0.87 -6.54
C ALA A 183 -17.97 2.05 -7.16
N LEU A 184 -18.06 2.19 -8.46
CA LEU A 184 -17.58 3.33 -9.23
C LEU A 184 -18.77 4.07 -9.82
N ARG A 185 -18.70 5.39 -9.89
CA ARG A 185 -19.71 6.21 -10.53
C ARG A 185 -19.09 7.07 -11.62
N VAL A 186 -19.50 6.84 -12.84
CA VAL A 186 -19.15 7.65 -14.00
C VAL A 186 -20.11 8.84 -14.06
N GLU A 187 -19.58 10.04 -13.95
CA GLU A 187 -20.37 11.30 -13.93
C GLU A 187 -20.33 12.06 -15.24
N THR A 188 -19.36 11.75 -16.09
CA THR A 188 -19.17 12.36 -17.41
C THR A 188 -19.02 11.26 -18.45
N PRO A 189 -19.47 11.46 -19.71
CA PRO A 189 -19.22 10.50 -20.76
C PRO A 189 -17.74 10.19 -20.87
N LEU A 190 -17.38 8.91 -20.79
CA LEU A 190 -16.03 8.42 -21.03
C LEU A 190 -15.82 8.21 -22.52
N GLY A 191 -14.66 8.59 -23.04
CA GLY A 191 -14.21 8.16 -24.34
C GLY A 191 -13.94 6.64 -24.35
N GLN A 192 -13.90 6.04 -25.53
CA GLN A 192 -13.63 4.60 -25.66
C GLN A 192 -12.32 4.21 -24.96
N LYS A 193 -11.27 5.02 -25.11
CA LYS A 193 -9.96 4.82 -24.48
C LYS A 193 -10.02 4.86 -22.96
N ASP A 194 -10.76 5.83 -22.39
CA ASP A 194 -10.93 5.97 -20.95
C ASP A 194 -11.69 4.78 -20.37
N TYR A 195 -12.71 4.34 -21.08
CA TYR A 195 -13.50 3.17 -20.74
C TYR A 195 -12.66 1.88 -20.78
N GLU A 196 -11.85 1.68 -21.83
CA GLU A 196 -10.94 0.54 -21.94
C GLU A 196 -9.86 0.56 -20.85
N ASN A 197 -9.35 1.75 -20.50
CA ASN A 197 -8.41 1.91 -19.39
C ASN A 197 -9.08 1.54 -18.05
N LEU A 198 -10.31 2.02 -17.81
CA LEU A 198 -11.06 1.68 -16.60
C LEU A 198 -11.31 0.17 -16.50
N LEU A 199 -11.75 -0.47 -17.60
CA LEU A 199 -11.96 -1.92 -17.66
C LEU A 199 -10.69 -2.73 -17.42
N ARG A 200 -9.55 -2.23 -17.88
CA ARG A 200 -8.25 -2.93 -17.73
C ARG A 200 -7.81 -3.00 -16.29
N TYR A 201 -8.13 -1.97 -15.49
CA TYR A 201 -7.64 -1.83 -14.12
C TYR A 201 -8.69 -2.10 -13.06
N ASP A 202 -9.97 -1.89 -13.38
CA ASP A 202 -11.09 -2.16 -12.48
C ASP A 202 -12.20 -2.87 -13.25
N GLU A 203 -12.70 -3.99 -12.73
CA GLU A 203 -13.97 -4.53 -13.19
C GLU A 203 -15.06 -3.51 -12.84
N MET A 204 -15.91 -3.17 -13.84
CA MET A 204 -16.87 -2.08 -13.67
C MET A 204 -18.02 -2.47 -12.75
N TYR A 205 -17.94 -2.03 -11.50
CA TYR A 205 -19.06 -2.05 -10.56
C TYR A 205 -19.71 -0.66 -10.54
N LEU A 206 -20.45 -0.33 -11.60
CA LEU A 206 -21.10 0.97 -11.72
C LEU A 206 -22.27 1.09 -10.74
N ASP A 207 -22.31 2.23 -10.03
CA ASP A 207 -23.50 2.68 -9.32
C ASP A 207 -24.33 3.56 -10.27
N GLU A 208 -25.30 2.95 -10.95
CA GLU A 208 -26.13 3.64 -11.97
C GLU A 208 -27.42 4.26 -11.41
N LYS A 209 -27.67 4.13 -10.10
CA LYS A 209 -28.95 4.52 -9.49
C LYS A 209 -28.86 5.82 -8.69
N GLY A 210 -29.75 6.77 -9.03
CA GLY A 210 -30.03 7.98 -8.25
C GLY A 210 -29.02 9.10 -8.38
N GLU A 211 -29.14 10.11 -7.52
CA GLU A 211 -28.23 11.25 -7.42
C GLU A 211 -26.91 10.84 -6.78
N THR A 212 -25.85 11.56 -7.12
CA THR A 212 -24.51 11.32 -6.58
C THR A 212 -24.45 11.63 -5.09
N ASP A 213 -24.21 10.61 -4.28
CA ASP A 213 -23.96 10.75 -2.84
C ASP A 213 -22.46 11.07 -2.58
N PHE A 214 -22.15 12.38 -2.62
CA PHE A 214 -20.77 12.81 -2.37
C PHE A 214 -20.26 12.45 -0.97
N LYS A 215 -21.14 12.25 0.03
CA LYS A 215 -20.69 11.83 1.38
C LYS A 215 -19.96 10.50 1.38
N ARG A 216 -20.24 9.64 0.37
CA ARG A 216 -19.62 8.32 0.23
C ARG A 216 -18.36 8.31 -0.64
N VAL A 217 -18.04 9.41 -1.35
CA VAL A 217 -16.90 9.45 -2.26
C VAL A 217 -15.59 9.29 -1.49
N VAL A 218 -14.84 8.26 -1.84
CA VAL A 218 -13.52 7.96 -1.25
C VAL A 218 -12.42 8.69 -2.00
N LYS A 219 -12.34 8.50 -3.33
CA LYS A 219 -11.37 9.15 -4.22
C LYS A 219 -12.03 9.54 -5.54
N LEU A 220 -11.34 10.36 -6.32
CA LEU A 220 -11.72 10.75 -7.68
C LEU A 220 -10.59 10.37 -8.63
N LEU A 221 -10.92 9.80 -9.78
CA LEU A 221 -10.02 9.52 -10.90
C LEU A 221 -10.43 10.40 -12.08
N ALA A 222 -9.51 11.22 -12.58
CA ALA A 222 -9.68 12.00 -13.81
C ALA A 222 -8.85 11.39 -14.94
N PHE A 223 -9.38 11.41 -16.17
CA PHE A 223 -8.67 10.94 -17.34
C PHE A 223 -8.05 12.12 -18.08
N VAL A 224 -6.75 12.06 -18.29
CA VAL A 224 -5.97 13.10 -18.95
C VAL A 224 -4.91 12.43 -19.83
N ASP A 225 -4.85 12.81 -21.10
CA ASP A 225 -3.84 12.26 -22.01
C ASP A 225 -2.42 12.71 -21.61
N GLU A 226 -1.45 11.85 -21.88
CA GLU A 226 -0.06 12.18 -21.59
C GLU A 226 0.42 13.35 -22.45
N GLY A 227 0.98 14.37 -21.78
CA GLY A 227 1.45 15.59 -22.43
C GLY A 227 0.37 16.66 -22.64
N ASP A 228 -0.87 16.42 -22.24
CA ASP A 228 -1.92 17.44 -22.23
C ASP A 228 -1.80 18.31 -20.97
N SER A 229 -0.89 19.27 -21.02
CA SER A 229 -0.59 20.18 -19.90
C SER A 229 -1.75 21.08 -19.50
N GLU A 230 -2.69 21.37 -20.41
CA GLU A 230 -3.88 22.14 -20.10
C GLU A 230 -4.83 21.34 -19.21
N SER A 231 -5.13 20.10 -19.58
CA SER A 231 -5.96 19.19 -18.79
C SER A 231 -5.29 18.84 -17.46
N GLU A 232 -3.97 18.64 -17.44
CA GLU A 232 -3.21 18.45 -16.19
C GLU A 232 -3.38 19.63 -15.23
N ALA A 233 -3.24 20.86 -15.73
CA ALA A 233 -3.43 22.05 -14.91
C ALA A 233 -4.86 22.21 -14.36
N ILE A 234 -5.87 21.75 -15.12
CA ILE A 234 -7.26 21.72 -14.66
C ILE A 234 -7.44 20.74 -13.51
N VAL A 235 -6.88 19.53 -13.62
CA VAL A 235 -6.97 18.52 -12.55
C VAL A 235 -6.23 18.99 -11.29
N ASP A 236 -5.03 19.55 -11.44
CA ASP A 236 -4.29 20.16 -10.33
C ASP A 236 -5.06 21.31 -9.68
N GLY A 237 -5.70 22.17 -10.48
CA GLY A 237 -6.57 23.23 -10.00
C GLY A 237 -7.79 22.70 -9.23
N ALA A 238 -8.42 21.64 -9.70
CA ALA A 238 -9.54 20.99 -9.03
C ALA A 238 -9.11 20.36 -7.68
N ALA A 239 -7.95 19.74 -7.63
CA ALA A 239 -7.38 19.20 -6.39
C ALA A 239 -7.02 20.33 -5.41
N ALA A 240 -6.34 21.38 -5.88
CA ALA A 240 -5.96 22.54 -5.07
C ALA A 240 -7.16 23.27 -4.47
N ALA A 241 -8.27 23.39 -5.22
CA ALA A 241 -9.51 24.00 -4.76
C ALA A 241 -10.12 23.32 -3.51
N ILE A 242 -9.75 22.06 -3.27
CA ILE A 242 -10.17 21.31 -2.07
C ILE A 242 -9.03 21.08 -1.08
N GLY A 243 -7.89 21.77 -1.26
CA GLY A 243 -6.72 21.72 -0.40
C GLY A 243 -5.88 20.43 -0.56
N LEU A 244 -5.90 19.82 -1.74
CA LEU A 244 -5.20 18.58 -2.06
C LEU A 244 -4.27 18.75 -3.27
N LYS A 245 -3.57 17.68 -3.61
CA LYS A 245 -2.78 17.52 -4.83
C LYS A 245 -3.36 16.38 -5.66
N ALA A 246 -3.31 16.49 -6.96
CA ALA A 246 -3.54 15.37 -7.86
C ALA A 246 -2.25 14.55 -8.01
N LEU A 247 -2.40 13.26 -8.18
CA LEU A 247 -1.29 12.32 -8.36
C LEU A 247 -1.48 11.60 -9.70
N ARG A 248 -0.49 11.67 -10.59
CA ARG A 248 -0.47 10.83 -11.78
C ARG A 248 -0.24 9.38 -11.36
N THR A 249 -1.16 8.49 -11.67
CA THR A 249 -1.10 7.06 -11.30
C THR A 249 -0.92 6.14 -12.49
N ALA A 250 -1.19 6.65 -13.70
CA ALA A 250 -0.92 5.98 -14.96
C ALA A 250 -0.75 7.02 -16.09
N PRO A 251 -0.26 6.64 -17.29
CA PRO A 251 -0.07 7.58 -18.40
C PRO A 251 -1.28 8.43 -18.76
N HIS A 252 -2.49 7.93 -18.49
CA HIS A 252 -3.76 8.57 -18.85
C HIS A 252 -4.67 8.85 -17.65
N SER A 253 -4.14 8.82 -16.42
CA SER A 253 -4.98 9.02 -15.23
C SER A 253 -4.31 9.75 -14.09
N TYR A 254 -5.12 10.61 -13.45
CA TYR A 254 -4.78 11.32 -12.23
C TYR A 254 -5.75 10.97 -11.12
N GLU A 255 -5.25 10.71 -9.94
CA GLU A 255 -6.08 10.50 -8.75
C GLU A 255 -6.04 11.70 -7.81
N ILE A 256 -7.21 12.10 -7.34
CA ILE A 256 -7.36 12.99 -6.18
C ILE A 256 -7.79 12.09 -5.02
N VAL A 257 -6.87 11.90 -4.06
CA VAL A 257 -7.05 11.00 -2.93
C VAL A 257 -7.07 11.78 -1.61
N PRO A 258 -7.78 11.31 -0.58
CA PRO A 258 -7.73 11.95 0.72
C PRO A 258 -6.34 11.76 1.36
N PRO A 259 -5.82 12.73 2.13
CA PRO A 259 -4.45 12.70 2.67
C PRO A 259 -4.14 11.49 3.55
N LEU A 260 -5.19 10.87 4.12
CA LEU A 260 -5.06 9.70 4.99
C LEU A 260 -5.26 8.37 4.25
N ALA A 261 -5.47 8.38 2.94
CA ALA A 261 -5.43 7.18 2.08
C ALA A 261 -3.96 6.85 1.79
N ASP A 262 -3.41 5.95 2.58
CA ASP A 262 -1.99 5.61 2.61
C ASP A 262 -1.85 4.13 2.99
N LYS A 263 -1.18 3.33 2.13
CA LYS A 263 -0.98 1.90 2.35
C LYS A 263 -0.17 1.61 3.62
N GLY A 264 0.76 2.48 4.01
CA GLY A 264 1.55 2.34 5.24
C GLY A 264 0.72 2.60 6.49
N ARG A 265 -0.15 3.62 6.46
CA ARG A 265 -1.11 3.85 7.53
C ARG A 265 -2.09 2.68 7.66
N ALA A 266 -2.59 2.17 6.55
CA ALA A 266 -3.47 1.01 6.52
C ALA A 266 -2.80 -0.24 7.11
N LEU A 267 -1.52 -0.49 6.76
CA LEU A 267 -0.72 -1.56 7.35
C LEU A 267 -0.67 -1.43 8.88
N LYS A 268 -0.34 -0.24 9.41
CA LYS A 268 -0.26 0.00 10.86
C LYS A 268 -1.60 -0.27 11.56
N ILE A 269 -2.71 0.21 11.00
CA ILE A 269 -4.05 0.02 11.56
C ILE A 269 -4.41 -1.48 11.56
N THR A 270 -4.21 -2.16 10.43
CA THR A 270 -4.56 -3.58 10.27
C THR A 270 -3.69 -4.46 11.16
N ALA A 271 -2.37 -4.25 11.20
CA ALA A 271 -1.47 -4.98 12.08
C ALA A 271 -1.88 -4.83 13.56
N LYS A 272 -2.16 -3.60 14.00
CA LYS A 272 -2.63 -3.32 15.37
C LYS A 272 -3.94 -4.09 15.71
N ARG A 273 -4.89 -4.13 14.78
CA ARG A 273 -6.17 -4.88 14.97
C ARG A 273 -5.96 -6.37 15.10
N LEU A 274 -4.95 -6.88 14.41
CA LEU A 274 -4.57 -8.31 14.46
C LEU A 274 -3.62 -8.62 15.64
N GLY A 275 -3.36 -7.65 16.52
CA GLY A 275 -2.48 -7.85 17.68
C GLY A 275 -1.00 -7.98 17.32
N VAL A 276 -0.57 -7.48 16.14
CA VAL A 276 0.79 -7.56 15.66
C VAL A 276 1.39 -6.15 15.58
N HIS A 277 2.62 -5.99 16.04
CA HIS A 277 3.32 -4.72 15.86
C HIS A 277 3.67 -4.54 14.38
N PHE A 278 3.47 -3.32 13.83
CA PHE A 278 3.63 -3.06 12.39
C PHE A 278 5.04 -3.39 11.85
N ARG A 279 6.07 -3.38 12.69
CA ARG A 279 7.42 -3.84 12.32
C ARG A 279 7.55 -5.37 12.23
N MET A 280 6.59 -6.12 12.73
CA MET A 280 6.50 -7.57 12.52
C MET A 280 5.65 -7.88 11.29
N THR A 281 5.95 -7.20 10.19
CA THR A 281 5.31 -7.39 8.90
C THR A 281 6.34 -7.48 7.78
N ALA A 282 6.08 -8.34 6.80
CA ALA A 282 6.73 -8.33 5.51
C ALA A 282 5.79 -7.66 4.49
N ALA A 283 6.32 -6.83 3.61
CA ALA A 283 5.52 -6.18 2.59
C ALA A 283 6.20 -6.24 1.23
N VAL A 284 5.41 -6.42 0.16
CA VAL A 284 5.90 -6.48 -1.22
C VAL A 284 5.02 -5.63 -2.13
N GLY A 285 5.65 -4.88 -3.03
CA GLY A 285 4.99 -4.00 -3.99
C GLY A 285 5.80 -3.79 -5.26
N ASP A 286 5.19 -3.10 -6.23
CA ASP A 286 5.77 -2.85 -7.55
C ASP A 286 5.93 -1.36 -7.90
N SER A 287 5.22 -0.46 -7.21
CA SER A 287 5.12 0.94 -7.64
C SER A 287 5.13 1.94 -6.47
N MET A 288 5.14 3.23 -6.79
CA MET A 288 5.33 4.30 -5.80
C MET A 288 4.17 4.42 -4.79
N ASN A 289 2.97 3.92 -5.10
CA ASN A 289 1.88 3.86 -4.13
C ASN A 289 2.11 2.82 -3.01
N ASP A 290 3.09 1.92 -3.19
CA ASP A 290 3.52 0.94 -2.18
C ASP A 290 4.60 1.50 -1.25
N LEU A 291 5.29 2.55 -1.68
CA LEU A 291 6.39 3.13 -0.91
C LEU A 291 6.03 3.43 0.55
N PRO A 292 4.86 4.00 0.89
CA PRO A 292 4.47 4.21 2.28
C PRO A 292 4.38 2.92 3.10
N MET A 293 3.92 1.82 2.48
CA MET A 293 3.84 0.50 3.11
C MET A 293 5.24 -0.09 3.34
N LEU A 294 6.11 0.01 2.33
CA LEU A 294 7.49 -0.46 2.41
C LEU A 294 8.33 0.35 3.40
N ALA A 295 8.00 1.63 3.59
CA ALA A 295 8.67 2.50 4.56
C ALA A 295 8.44 2.06 6.01
N VAL A 296 7.25 1.57 6.32
CA VAL A 296 6.84 1.29 7.70
C VAL A 296 6.91 -0.18 8.09
N CYS A 297 6.87 -1.11 7.14
CA CYS A 297 6.99 -2.55 7.44
C CYS A 297 8.39 -2.90 7.99
N GLY A 298 8.51 -4.08 8.56
CA GLY A 298 9.80 -4.58 9.04
C GLY A 298 10.67 -5.14 7.93
N LEU A 299 10.08 -5.84 6.97
CA LEU A 299 10.75 -6.52 5.86
C LEU A 299 10.17 -6.01 4.52
N PRO A 300 10.75 -4.94 3.94
CA PRO A 300 10.32 -4.41 2.65
C PRO A 300 10.95 -5.17 1.48
N TYR A 301 10.13 -5.51 0.48
CA TYR A 301 10.53 -6.14 -0.77
C TYR A 301 9.88 -5.46 -1.97
N ALA A 302 10.62 -5.41 -3.07
CA ALA A 302 10.09 -5.04 -4.37
C ALA A 302 10.04 -6.27 -5.29
N VAL A 303 9.12 -6.29 -6.24
CA VAL A 303 9.15 -7.31 -7.30
C VAL A 303 10.29 -7.01 -8.29
N SER A 304 10.71 -8.01 -9.07
CA SER A 304 11.88 -7.88 -9.97
C SER A 304 11.68 -6.88 -11.12
N ASP A 305 10.45 -6.66 -11.54
CA ASP A 305 10.05 -5.69 -12.56
C ASP A 305 9.26 -4.49 -11.99
N ALA A 306 9.59 -4.13 -10.75
CA ALA A 306 9.05 -2.92 -10.12
C ALA A 306 9.34 -1.66 -10.95
N SER A 307 8.53 -0.63 -10.77
CA SER A 307 8.75 0.66 -11.47
C SER A 307 10.17 1.19 -11.23
N CYS A 308 10.71 1.87 -12.24
CA CYS A 308 12.08 2.44 -12.16
C CYS A 308 12.23 3.36 -10.93
N GLU A 309 11.17 4.08 -10.56
CA GLU A 309 11.17 4.96 -9.41
C GLU A 309 11.31 4.16 -8.10
N LEU A 310 10.54 3.07 -7.95
CA LEU A 310 10.63 2.21 -6.76
C LEU A 310 11.95 1.45 -6.69
N ALA A 311 12.43 0.93 -7.83
CA ALA A 311 13.68 0.19 -7.90
C ALA A 311 14.90 1.00 -7.42
N ARG A 312 14.86 2.34 -7.59
CA ARG A 312 15.94 3.25 -7.14
C ARG A 312 16.17 3.26 -5.62
N PHE A 313 15.19 2.80 -4.83
CA PHE A 313 15.38 2.70 -3.38
C PHE A 313 16.28 1.51 -2.98
N GLY A 314 16.42 0.50 -3.82
CA GLY A 314 17.29 -0.65 -3.58
C GLY A 314 16.76 -1.59 -2.51
N PHE A 315 15.45 -1.78 -2.45
CA PHE A 315 14.82 -2.83 -1.63
C PHE A 315 15.26 -4.22 -2.11
N ALA A 316 15.21 -5.19 -1.20
CA ALA A 316 15.42 -6.59 -1.57
C ALA A 316 14.34 -7.02 -2.58
N VAL A 317 14.76 -7.85 -3.56
CA VAL A 317 13.86 -8.32 -4.62
C VAL A 317 13.23 -9.64 -4.20
N ALA A 318 11.93 -9.77 -4.40
CA ALA A 318 11.15 -10.96 -4.01
C ALA A 318 11.60 -12.24 -4.73
N GLY A 319 12.01 -12.14 -5.98
CA GLY A 319 12.47 -13.24 -6.83
C GLY A 319 12.58 -12.76 -8.28
N SER A 320 13.11 -13.60 -9.16
CA SER A 320 13.24 -13.28 -10.60
C SER A 320 12.10 -13.86 -11.45
N ASP A 321 11.56 -15.02 -11.08
CA ASP A 321 10.41 -15.63 -11.75
C ASP A 321 9.11 -15.10 -11.16
N ARG A 322 8.39 -14.33 -11.95
CA ARG A 322 7.12 -13.67 -11.55
C ARG A 322 5.98 -14.64 -11.23
N ASN A 323 6.11 -15.92 -11.54
CA ASN A 323 5.13 -16.93 -11.17
C ASN A 323 5.37 -17.48 -9.75
N THR A 324 6.63 -17.53 -9.33
CA THR A 324 7.05 -18.16 -8.06
C THR A 324 7.65 -17.17 -7.05
N ASP A 325 7.87 -15.91 -7.42
CA ASP A 325 8.52 -14.88 -6.60
C ASP A 325 7.92 -14.73 -5.19
N LEU A 326 6.61 -14.55 -5.09
CA LEU A 326 5.92 -14.40 -3.82
C LEU A 326 5.89 -15.72 -3.02
N PRO A 327 5.56 -16.88 -3.61
CA PRO A 327 5.74 -18.18 -2.97
C PRO A 327 7.11 -18.38 -2.34
N GLU A 328 8.16 -18.17 -3.12
CA GLU A 328 9.54 -18.33 -2.65
C GLU A 328 9.90 -17.32 -1.55
N LEU A 329 9.52 -16.06 -1.70
CA LEU A 329 9.75 -15.03 -0.71
C LEU A 329 9.08 -15.37 0.62
N PHE A 330 7.78 -15.66 0.59
CA PHE A 330 7.00 -15.87 1.80
C PHE A 330 7.42 -17.15 2.52
N ASP A 331 7.75 -18.20 1.78
CA ASP A 331 8.31 -19.43 2.36
C ASP A 331 9.67 -19.17 3.04
N LYS A 332 10.61 -18.48 2.36
CA LYS A 332 11.92 -18.11 2.92
C LYS A 332 11.77 -17.26 4.18
N VAL A 333 10.97 -16.20 4.11
CA VAL A 333 10.73 -15.29 5.24
C VAL A 333 10.12 -16.05 6.42
N SER A 334 9.15 -16.94 6.18
CA SER A 334 8.51 -17.73 7.24
C SER A 334 9.47 -18.65 7.97
N ARG A 335 10.53 -19.10 7.29
CA ARG A 335 11.62 -19.92 7.86
C ARG A 335 12.76 -19.10 8.48
N GLY A 336 12.66 -17.76 8.47
CA GLY A 336 13.71 -16.87 8.98
C GLY A 336 14.91 -16.70 8.06
N VAL A 337 14.77 -17.03 6.78
CA VAL A 337 15.80 -16.81 5.75
C VAL A 337 15.56 -15.42 5.15
N LEU A 338 16.41 -14.44 5.50
CA LEU A 338 16.25 -13.02 5.19
C LEU A 338 17.34 -12.49 4.26
#